data_c74110c39ad972809cefbd507e9a288d
#
_entry.id   c74110c39ad972809cefbd507e9a288d
#
_cell.length_a   1.000
_cell.length_b   1.000
_cell.length_c   1.000
_cell.angle_alpha   90.00
_cell.angle_beta   90.00
_cell.angle_gamma   90.00
#
_symmetry.space_group_name_H-M   'P 1'
#
loop_
_entity.id
_entity.type
_entity.pdbx_description
1 polymer ?
#
loop_
_entity_poly.entity_id
_entity_poly.type
_entity_poly.pdbx_seq_one_letter_code
_entity_poly.pdbx_strand_id
1 'polypeptide(L)'
;QINTAIKNLWAEGLFSDIAIYAEKEISGIVYLIIELKPRPKLSRFRFKGVSKREADKIREEISLFSGKTITENLVFQTRNQIRGFFREKAFYNVKVNIDRIKDTVINNSELFVIAVDKGEKVGIKEIKINGVSGVPMWKLKLAMKDTKKKSILRIFKRSKFTQSSYETDKEALLAKFNAVGLRDAEIASDTVYQIDEKNMVIDLTINEGGKYYFGDISWTGNTKYRSSYLDTILGIKKGDLYNKSLLEQRIFGNGDGRDISSLYMDRGYLFFQIIPVETNVTDRHINYQVRMLEGKEARIGSVTIRGNTKTNDYVILREGR
;
A
#
# COMPACT_ATOMS: atom_id res chain seq x y z
N GLN A 1 -12.85 -34.30 -31.02
CA GLN A 1 -12.29 -35.03 -29.86
C GLN A 1 -10.77 -34.81 -29.76
N ILE A 2 -9.95 -35.06 -30.82
CA ILE A 2 -8.49 -34.90 -30.78
C ILE A 2 -8.08 -33.47 -30.44
N ASN A 3 -8.67 -32.46 -31.09
CA ASN A 3 -8.39 -31.06 -30.80
C ASN A 3 -8.73 -30.65 -29.35
N THR A 4 -9.76 -31.26 -28.78
CA THR A 4 -10.14 -31.02 -27.38
C THR A 4 -9.12 -31.66 -26.43
N ALA A 5 -8.68 -32.88 -26.72
CA ALA A 5 -7.64 -33.57 -25.96
C ALA A 5 -6.32 -32.79 -25.97
N ILE A 6 -5.89 -32.29 -27.14
CA ILE A 6 -4.70 -31.44 -27.27
C ILE A 6 -4.86 -30.17 -26.41
N LYS A 7 -6.01 -29.46 -26.47
CA LYS A 7 -6.27 -28.25 -25.68
C LYS A 7 -6.22 -28.53 -24.17
N ASN A 8 -6.80 -29.64 -23.73
CA ASN A 8 -6.78 -30.05 -22.34
C ASN A 8 -5.37 -30.34 -21.86
N LEU A 9 -4.57 -31.06 -22.62
CA LEU A 9 -3.16 -31.34 -22.30
C LEU A 9 -2.31 -30.06 -22.25
N TRP A 10 -2.55 -29.09 -23.15
CA TRP A 10 -1.89 -27.79 -23.11
C TRP A 10 -2.30 -26.96 -21.86
N ALA A 11 -3.56 -27.08 -21.46
CA ALA A 11 -4.08 -26.35 -20.29
C ALA A 11 -3.40 -26.79 -18.98
N GLU A 12 -2.94 -28.07 -18.91
CA GLU A 12 -2.15 -28.55 -17.75
C GLU A 12 -0.81 -27.81 -17.58
N GLY A 13 -0.27 -27.21 -18.65
CA GLY A 13 0.98 -26.43 -18.60
C GLY A 13 2.25 -27.26 -18.35
N LEU A 14 2.15 -28.59 -18.35
CA LEU A 14 3.24 -29.51 -18.03
C LEU A 14 4.13 -29.85 -19.22
N PHE A 15 3.64 -29.65 -20.44
CA PHE A 15 4.31 -30.07 -21.68
C PHE A 15 4.83 -28.85 -22.45
N SER A 16 5.98 -28.99 -23.06
CA SER A 16 6.58 -28.02 -23.98
C SER A 16 6.17 -28.26 -25.42
N ASP A 17 5.76 -29.50 -25.73
CA ASP A 17 5.29 -29.92 -27.05
C ASP A 17 4.34 -31.08 -26.90
N ILE A 18 3.30 -31.13 -27.77
CA ILE A 18 2.29 -32.18 -27.81
C ILE A 18 2.01 -32.49 -29.27
N ALA A 19 2.31 -33.67 -29.68
CA ALA A 19 2.02 -34.15 -31.03
C ALA A 19 1.16 -35.42 -30.99
N ILE A 20 0.21 -35.54 -31.91
CA ILE A 20 -0.63 -36.72 -32.06
C ILE A 20 -0.53 -37.18 -33.51
N TYR A 21 -0.11 -38.42 -33.69
CA TYR A 21 0.08 -39.06 -35.02
C TYR A 21 -0.84 -40.25 -35.16
N ALA A 22 -1.31 -40.49 -36.36
CA ALA A 22 -1.91 -41.79 -36.73
C ALA A 22 -0.79 -42.79 -37.00
N GLU A 23 -0.69 -43.85 -36.20
CA GLU A 23 0.30 -44.92 -36.40
C GLU A 23 -0.12 -45.86 -37.51
N LYS A 24 -1.36 -46.34 -37.45
CA LYS A 24 -1.95 -47.28 -38.43
C LYS A 24 -3.46 -47.22 -38.41
N GLU A 25 -4.07 -47.67 -39.47
CA GLU A 25 -5.51 -47.89 -39.58
C GLU A 25 -5.76 -49.35 -39.94
N ILE A 26 -6.62 -50.03 -39.17
CA ILE A 26 -7.01 -51.43 -39.40
C ILE A 26 -8.53 -51.52 -39.29
N SER A 27 -9.19 -51.90 -40.36
CA SER A 27 -10.65 -52.11 -40.40
C SER A 27 -11.45 -50.88 -39.90
N GLY A 28 -11.02 -49.67 -40.29
CA GLY A 28 -11.69 -48.42 -39.90
C GLY A 28 -11.35 -47.93 -38.46
N ILE A 29 -10.47 -48.63 -37.76
CA ILE A 29 -9.97 -48.25 -36.44
C ILE A 29 -8.60 -47.59 -36.59
N VAL A 30 -8.47 -46.33 -36.15
CA VAL A 30 -7.21 -45.57 -36.18
C VAL A 30 -6.49 -45.69 -34.84
N TYR A 31 -5.25 -46.13 -34.89
CA TYR A 31 -4.34 -46.18 -33.73
C TYR A 31 -3.53 -44.87 -33.67
N LEU A 32 -3.56 -44.23 -32.53
CA LEU A 32 -2.90 -42.94 -32.34
C LEU A 32 -1.69 -43.05 -31.41
N ILE A 33 -0.61 -42.37 -31.76
CA ILE A 33 0.53 -42.12 -30.88
C ILE A 33 0.42 -40.69 -30.37
N ILE A 34 0.45 -40.53 -29.06
CA ILE A 34 0.52 -39.21 -28.39
C ILE A 34 1.95 -39.05 -27.91
N GLU A 35 2.68 -38.15 -28.54
CA GLU A 35 4.04 -37.79 -28.13
C GLU A 35 3.99 -36.53 -27.26
N LEU A 36 4.47 -36.63 -26.01
CA LEU A 36 4.46 -35.59 -25.02
C LEU A 36 5.90 -35.23 -24.64
N LYS A 37 6.27 -33.99 -24.84
CA LYS A 37 7.56 -33.47 -24.40
C LYS A 37 7.39 -32.67 -23.09
N PRO A 38 7.80 -33.24 -21.96
CA PRO A 38 7.62 -32.54 -20.67
C PRO A 38 8.47 -31.28 -20.61
N ARG A 39 7.93 -30.23 -19.98
CA ARG A 39 8.69 -29.04 -19.66
C ARG A 39 9.76 -29.38 -18.63
N PRO A 40 10.95 -28.74 -18.70
CA PRO A 40 11.96 -28.92 -17.69
C PRO A 40 11.51 -28.34 -16.36
N LYS A 41 12.01 -28.92 -15.26
CA LYS A 41 11.79 -28.44 -13.90
C LYS A 41 12.98 -27.64 -13.41
N LEU A 42 12.74 -26.68 -12.54
CA LEU A 42 13.80 -25.91 -11.88
C LEU A 42 14.52 -26.82 -10.86
N SER A 43 15.80 -27.10 -11.06
CA SER A 43 16.59 -27.84 -10.08
C SER A 43 17.03 -26.94 -8.93
N ARG A 44 17.58 -25.79 -9.24
CA ARG A 44 18.05 -24.76 -8.29
C ARG A 44 18.23 -23.42 -8.98
N PHE A 45 18.42 -22.36 -8.19
CA PHE A 45 18.75 -21.04 -8.73
C PHE A 45 19.79 -20.31 -7.88
N ARG A 46 20.54 -19.44 -8.50
CA ARG A 46 21.54 -18.60 -7.84
C ARG A 46 21.51 -17.18 -8.40
N PHE A 47 21.86 -16.24 -7.55
CA PHE A 47 21.97 -14.83 -7.94
C PHE A 47 23.41 -14.44 -8.21
N LYS A 48 23.59 -13.49 -9.16
CA LYS A 48 24.83 -12.77 -9.42
C LYS A 48 24.54 -11.26 -9.41
N GLY A 49 25.49 -10.43 -8.97
CA GLY A 49 25.33 -8.97 -8.96
C GLY A 49 24.55 -8.38 -7.78
N VAL A 50 24.17 -9.23 -6.81
CA VAL A 50 23.48 -8.80 -5.57
C VAL A 50 24.24 -9.31 -4.34
N SER A 51 24.08 -8.59 -3.21
CA SER A 51 24.62 -9.03 -1.92
C SER A 51 23.83 -10.23 -1.36
N LYS A 52 24.42 -10.99 -0.44
CA LYS A 52 23.76 -12.13 0.23
C LYS A 52 22.44 -11.72 0.86
N ARG A 53 22.43 -10.58 1.59
CA ARG A 53 21.21 -10.04 2.24
C ARG A 53 20.10 -9.68 1.22
N GLU A 54 20.47 -9.14 0.07
CA GLU A 54 19.52 -8.85 -1.00
C GLU A 54 18.97 -10.15 -1.61
N ALA A 55 19.86 -11.12 -1.89
CA ALA A 55 19.47 -12.41 -2.42
C ALA A 55 18.48 -13.16 -1.49
N ASP A 56 18.70 -13.11 -0.19
CA ASP A 56 17.81 -13.74 0.80
C ASP A 56 16.43 -13.08 0.79
N LYS A 57 16.36 -11.74 0.79
CA LYS A 57 15.09 -11.01 0.67
C LYS A 57 14.36 -11.24 -0.65
N ILE A 58 15.11 -11.32 -1.76
CA ILE A 58 14.50 -11.61 -3.06
C ILE A 58 13.91 -13.02 -3.06
N ARG A 59 14.56 -14.01 -2.41
CA ARG A 59 14.03 -15.38 -2.29
C ARG A 59 12.68 -15.43 -1.58
N GLU A 60 12.46 -14.56 -0.60
CA GLU A 60 11.18 -14.45 0.13
C GLU A 60 10.05 -13.88 -0.76
N GLU A 61 10.40 -13.01 -1.71
CA GLU A 61 9.42 -12.32 -2.58
C GLU A 61 9.13 -13.07 -3.88
N ILE A 62 10.07 -13.88 -4.40
CA ILE A 62 9.88 -14.60 -5.65
C ILE A 62 9.27 -15.98 -5.42
N SER A 63 8.41 -16.39 -6.35
CA SER A 63 7.73 -17.70 -6.29
C SER A 63 8.56 -18.82 -6.93
N LEU A 64 9.90 -18.85 -6.71
CA LEU A 64 10.78 -19.90 -7.22
C LEU A 64 11.11 -20.92 -6.14
N PHE A 65 10.96 -22.21 -6.48
CA PHE A 65 11.39 -23.34 -5.66
C PHE A 65 11.82 -24.52 -6.54
N SER A 66 12.65 -25.39 -5.99
CA SER A 66 13.09 -26.61 -6.68
C SER A 66 11.91 -27.51 -7.03
N GLY A 67 11.89 -28.06 -8.24
CA GLY A 67 10.79 -28.90 -8.77
C GLY A 67 9.71 -28.14 -9.52
N LYS A 68 9.69 -26.80 -9.49
CA LYS A 68 8.70 -25.99 -10.22
C LYS A 68 8.90 -26.13 -11.74
N THR A 69 7.81 -26.33 -12.46
CA THR A 69 7.83 -26.41 -13.93
C THR A 69 8.22 -25.07 -14.54
N ILE A 70 9.19 -25.08 -15.42
CA ILE A 70 9.70 -23.89 -16.09
C ILE A 70 8.81 -23.54 -17.27
N THR A 71 8.19 -22.37 -17.20
CA THR A 71 7.42 -21.74 -18.27
C THR A 71 7.98 -20.36 -18.58
N GLU A 72 7.74 -19.84 -19.78
CA GLU A 72 8.14 -18.46 -20.11
C GLU A 72 7.45 -17.45 -19.20
N ASN A 73 6.22 -17.71 -18.78
CA ASN A 73 5.51 -16.89 -17.82
C ASN A 73 6.21 -16.86 -16.44
N LEU A 74 6.71 -18.02 -15.96
CA LEU A 74 7.49 -18.08 -14.73
C LEU A 74 8.75 -17.20 -14.81
N VAL A 75 9.48 -17.29 -15.92
CA VAL A 75 10.68 -16.48 -16.17
C VAL A 75 10.33 -14.98 -16.19
N PHE A 76 9.26 -14.61 -16.89
CA PHE A 76 8.78 -13.24 -16.99
C PHE A 76 8.33 -12.68 -15.61
N GLN A 77 7.52 -13.43 -14.87
CA GLN A 77 7.08 -13.05 -13.53
C GLN A 77 8.25 -12.90 -12.57
N THR A 78 9.18 -13.85 -12.54
CA THR A 78 10.39 -13.79 -11.72
C THR A 78 11.20 -12.53 -12.02
N ARG A 79 11.41 -12.23 -13.30
CA ARG A 79 12.13 -11.02 -13.73
C ARG A 79 11.43 -9.76 -13.23
N ASN A 80 10.10 -9.68 -13.34
CA ASN A 80 9.33 -8.52 -12.91
C ASN A 80 9.29 -8.37 -11.39
N GLN A 81 9.20 -9.46 -10.63
CA GLN A 81 9.28 -9.42 -9.17
C GLN A 81 10.63 -8.88 -8.70
N ILE A 82 11.73 -9.36 -9.29
CA ILE A 82 13.08 -8.85 -8.97
C ILE A 82 13.22 -7.37 -9.34
N ARG A 83 12.69 -6.95 -10.49
CA ARG A 83 12.68 -5.53 -10.88
C ARG A 83 11.86 -4.69 -9.90
N GLY A 84 10.70 -5.18 -9.47
CA GLY A 84 9.85 -4.54 -8.45
C GLY A 84 10.62 -4.32 -7.15
N PHE A 85 11.25 -5.37 -6.63
CA PHE A 85 12.08 -5.31 -5.43
C PHE A 85 13.16 -4.21 -5.48
N PHE A 86 13.81 -4.03 -6.63
CA PHE A 86 14.84 -3.00 -6.78
C PHE A 86 14.25 -1.61 -7.04
N ARG A 87 13.07 -1.50 -7.69
CA ARG A 87 12.37 -0.23 -7.87
C ARG A 87 11.97 0.38 -6.52
N GLU A 88 11.50 -0.43 -5.58
CA GLU A 88 11.22 0.02 -4.20
C GLU A 88 12.48 0.47 -3.44
N LYS A 89 13.65 0.24 -4.00
CA LYS A 89 14.94 0.73 -3.51
C LYS A 89 15.54 1.85 -4.38
N ALA A 90 14.71 2.41 -5.28
CA ALA A 90 15.02 3.48 -6.22
C ALA A 90 16.01 3.09 -7.34
N PHE A 91 16.14 1.80 -7.67
CA PHE A 91 16.89 1.32 -8.82
C PHE A 91 15.94 1.10 -10.01
N TYR A 92 15.69 2.13 -10.80
CA TYR A 92 14.73 2.08 -11.90
C TYR A 92 15.29 1.44 -13.17
N ASN A 93 16.61 1.51 -13.36
CA ASN A 93 17.31 1.01 -14.54
C ASN A 93 17.86 -0.41 -14.35
N VAL A 94 17.32 -1.15 -13.36
CA VAL A 94 17.77 -2.51 -13.08
C VAL A 94 17.53 -3.44 -14.27
N LYS A 95 18.60 -4.12 -14.68
CA LYS A 95 18.57 -5.16 -15.70
C LYS A 95 18.62 -6.52 -15.02
N VAL A 96 17.71 -7.40 -15.38
CA VAL A 96 17.64 -8.76 -14.84
C VAL A 96 17.70 -9.73 -16.00
N ASN A 97 18.74 -10.53 -16.07
CA ASN A 97 18.89 -11.61 -17.02
C ASN A 97 18.79 -12.95 -16.29
N ILE A 98 18.06 -13.90 -16.87
CA ILE A 98 17.89 -15.24 -16.32
C ILE A 98 18.41 -16.22 -17.37
N ASP A 99 19.62 -16.74 -17.11
CA ASP A 99 20.24 -17.75 -17.96
C ASP A 99 19.76 -19.13 -17.48
N ARG A 100 19.27 -19.94 -18.41
CA ARG A 100 18.78 -21.30 -18.20
C ARG A 100 19.89 -22.26 -18.59
N ILE A 101 20.38 -23.04 -17.65
CA ILE A 101 21.45 -24.00 -17.87
C ILE A 101 20.91 -25.39 -17.57
N LYS A 102 21.05 -26.32 -18.52
CA LYS A 102 20.65 -27.71 -18.32
C LYS A 102 21.38 -28.33 -17.13
N ASP A 103 20.63 -28.92 -16.21
CA ASP A 103 21.24 -29.65 -15.10
C ASP A 103 21.74 -31.01 -15.60
N THR A 104 23.01 -31.30 -15.36
CA THR A 104 23.66 -32.54 -15.77
C THR A 104 23.41 -33.71 -14.82
N VAL A 105 22.94 -33.41 -13.62
CA VAL A 105 22.71 -34.41 -12.55
C VAL A 105 21.24 -34.83 -12.49
N ILE A 106 20.32 -33.90 -12.69
CA ILE A 106 18.88 -34.15 -12.61
C ILE A 106 18.27 -34.11 -14.01
N ASN A 107 17.75 -35.24 -14.46
CA ASN A 107 17.11 -35.35 -15.78
C ASN A 107 15.94 -34.40 -15.92
N ASN A 108 15.75 -33.83 -17.11
CA ASN A 108 14.71 -32.88 -17.48
C ASN A 108 14.60 -31.71 -16.53
N SER A 109 15.76 -31.18 -16.09
CA SER A 109 15.84 -30.06 -15.15
C SER A 109 16.84 -29.01 -15.62
N GLU A 110 16.59 -27.78 -15.20
CA GLU A 110 17.44 -26.62 -15.50
C GLU A 110 17.78 -25.85 -14.21
N LEU A 111 18.96 -25.27 -14.18
CA LEU A 111 19.44 -24.34 -13.18
C LEU A 111 19.24 -22.91 -13.72
N PHE A 112 18.70 -21.99 -12.88
CA PHE A 112 18.66 -20.59 -13.21
C PHE A 112 19.87 -19.84 -12.63
N VAL A 113 20.55 -19.10 -13.49
CA VAL A 113 21.54 -18.09 -13.08
C VAL A 113 20.92 -16.71 -13.31
N ILE A 114 20.53 -16.07 -12.22
CA ILE A 114 19.83 -14.78 -12.23
C ILE A 114 20.88 -13.69 -12.04
N ALA A 115 21.28 -13.05 -13.15
CA ALA A 115 22.20 -11.94 -13.15
C ALA A 115 21.46 -10.62 -13.03
N VAL A 116 21.81 -9.82 -12.02
CA VAL A 116 21.18 -8.54 -11.73
C VAL A 116 22.21 -7.44 -11.82
N ASP A 117 21.99 -6.52 -12.75
CA ASP A 117 22.71 -5.25 -12.83
C ASP A 117 21.75 -4.16 -12.30
N LYS A 118 22.04 -3.63 -11.13
CA LYS A 118 21.17 -2.66 -10.45
C LYS A 118 21.23 -1.28 -11.10
N GLY A 119 22.31 -0.96 -11.76
CA GLY A 119 22.59 0.41 -12.20
C GLY A 119 22.72 1.36 -11.01
N GLU A 120 22.46 2.66 -11.24
CA GLU A 120 22.46 3.69 -10.21
C GLU A 120 21.06 3.97 -9.66
N LYS A 121 21.03 4.52 -8.45
CA LYS A 121 19.76 4.97 -7.84
C LYS A 121 19.29 6.25 -8.51
N VAL A 122 18.01 6.25 -8.87
CA VAL A 122 17.34 7.41 -9.44
C VAL A 122 16.78 8.28 -8.30
N GLY A 123 17.02 9.58 -8.37
CA GLY A 123 16.53 10.56 -7.40
C GLY A 123 15.61 11.58 -8.06
N ILE A 124 14.84 12.29 -7.25
CA ILE A 124 13.92 13.35 -7.73
C ILE A 124 14.70 14.63 -7.92
N LYS A 125 14.73 15.14 -9.15
CA LYS A 125 15.35 16.43 -9.50
C LYS A 125 14.37 17.57 -9.25
N GLU A 126 13.12 17.39 -9.62
CA GLU A 126 12.10 18.42 -9.57
C GLU A 126 10.72 17.85 -9.27
N ILE A 127 9.92 18.62 -8.55
CA ILE A 127 8.49 18.37 -8.32
C ILE A 127 7.77 19.63 -8.80
N LYS A 128 6.99 19.50 -9.85
CA LYS A 128 6.09 20.51 -10.39
C LYS A 128 4.69 20.24 -9.86
N ILE A 129 4.02 21.27 -9.37
CA ILE A 129 2.63 21.21 -8.91
C ILE A 129 1.90 22.38 -9.56
N ASN A 130 0.95 22.07 -10.41
CA ASN A 130 0.19 23.01 -11.22
C ASN A 130 -1.27 23.09 -10.75
N GLY A 131 -1.99 24.16 -11.12
CA GLY A 131 -3.42 24.31 -10.82
C GLY A 131 -3.74 24.71 -9.38
N VAL A 132 -2.76 25.25 -8.63
CA VAL A 132 -2.89 25.56 -7.21
C VAL A 132 -2.93 27.06 -6.94
N SER A 133 -3.92 27.46 -6.13
CA SER A 133 -4.09 28.86 -5.67
C SER A 133 -4.48 28.93 -4.18
N GLY A 134 -5.24 27.96 -3.67
CA GLY A 134 -5.81 27.95 -2.32
C GLY A 134 -4.84 27.55 -1.23
N VAL A 135 -3.73 26.86 -1.55
CA VAL A 135 -2.72 26.41 -0.60
C VAL A 135 -1.34 26.90 -1.03
N PRO A 136 -0.57 27.57 -0.13
CA PRO A 136 0.78 28.02 -0.47
C PRO A 136 1.69 26.87 -0.91
N MET A 137 2.43 27.03 -2.00
CA MET A 137 3.32 26.02 -2.60
C MET A 137 4.31 25.39 -1.61
N TRP A 138 4.82 26.17 -0.66
CA TRP A 138 5.77 25.64 0.34
C TRP A 138 5.13 24.62 1.29
N LYS A 139 3.82 24.78 1.63
CA LYS A 139 3.07 23.81 2.44
C LYS A 139 2.86 22.51 1.69
N LEU A 140 2.61 22.58 0.39
CA LEU A 140 2.45 21.42 -0.49
C LEU A 140 3.76 20.64 -0.61
N LYS A 141 4.86 21.34 -0.88
CA LYS A 141 6.20 20.74 -0.91
C LYS A 141 6.63 20.15 0.45
N LEU A 142 6.15 20.70 1.55
CA LEU A 142 6.42 20.18 2.90
C LEU A 142 5.60 18.90 3.18
N ALA A 143 4.41 18.78 2.60
CA ALA A 143 3.57 17.60 2.74
C ALA A 143 4.21 16.36 2.10
N MET A 144 4.89 16.52 0.97
CA MET A 144 5.62 15.46 0.29
C MET A 144 6.93 15.13 1.03
N LYS A 145 6.80 14.46 2.19
CA LYS A 145 7.93 14.25 3.13
C LYS A 145 8.94 13.22 2.62
N ASP A 146 8.46 12.18 1.97
CA ASP A 146 9.26 11.04 1.54
C ASP A 146 9.73 11.21 0.09
N THR A 147 8.98 11.97 -0.71
CA THR A 147 9.27 12.28 -2.11
C THR A 147 9.89 13.68 -2.21
N LYS A 148 11.11 13.86 -1.72
CA LYS A 148 11.77 15.18 -1.68
C LYS A 148 12.78 15.37 -2.81
N LYS A 149 12.84 16.61 -3.34
CA LYS A 149 13.89 17.04 -4.26
C LYS A 149 15.28 16.86 -3.63
N LYS A 150 16.28 16.52 -4.45
CA LYS A 150 17.70 16.56 -4.05
C LYS A 150 18.04 17.97 -3.55
N SER A 151 18.64 18.07 -2.36
CA SER A 151 19.11 19.34 -1.80
C SER A 151 20.59 19.22 -1.44
N ILE A 152 21.37 20.24 -1.76
CA ILE A 152 22.79 20.34 -1.45
C ILE A 152 23.05 20.31 0.05
N LEU A 153 22.13 20.83 0.86
CA LEU A 153 22.20 20.85 2.32
C LEU A 153 21.91 19.48 2.98
N ARG A 154 21.46 18.48 2.21
CA ARG A 154 21.16 17.13 2.70
C ARG A 154 22.10 16.09 2.13
N ILE A 155 23.38 16.28 2.37
CA ILE A 155 24.47 15.41 1.87
C ILE A 155 24.27 13.93 2.25
N PHE A 156 23.61 13.64 3.38
CA PHE A 156 23.42 12.28 3.90
C PHE A 156 22.06 11.64 3.60
N LYS A 157 21.05 12.38 3.11
CA LYS A 157 19.77 11.81 2.71
C LYS A 157 19.56 11.98 1.21
N ARG A 158 19.87 10.93 0.46
CA ARG A 158 19.55 10.89 -0.98
C ARG A 158 18.04 10.91 -1.15
N SER A 159 17.54 11.83 -1.97
CA SER A 159 16.20 11.78 -2.52
C SER A 159 16.04 10.44 -3.23
N LYS A 160 15.06 9.64 -2.82
CA LYS A 160 14.74 8.36 -3.46
C LYS A 160 13.28 8.46 -3.90
N PHE A 161 13.00 8.04 -5.10
CA PHE A 161 11.62 7.83 -5.51
C PHE A 161 11.27 6.36 -5.29
N THR A 162 10.19 6.09 -4.58
CA THR A 162 9.54 4.78 -4.52
C THR A 162 8.04 4.99 -4.71
N GLN A 163 7.38 4.04 -5.36
CA GLN A 163 5.95 4.19 -5.65
C GLN A 163 5.12 4.28 -4.36
N SER A 164 5.43 3.46 -3.36
CA SER A 164 4.72 3.45 -2.09
C SER A 164 4.83 4.78 -1.34
N SER A 165 6.04 5.35 -1.24
CA SER A 165 6.24 6.68 -0.63
C SER A 165 5.51 7.78 -1.40
N TYR A 166 5.47 7.68 -2.72
CA TYR A 166 4.79 8.66 -3.55
C TYR A 166 3.27 8.64 -3.38
N GLU A 167 2.65 7.45 -3.28
CA GLU A 167 1.22 7.34 -2.98
C GLU A 167 0.88 7.97 -1.62
N THR A 168 1.67 7.67 -0.58
CA THR A 168 1.49 8.29 0.75
C THR A 168 1.63 9.81 0.70
N ASP A 169 2.59 10.33 -0.07
CA ASP A 169 2.80 11.77 -0.23
C ASP A 169 1.66 12.44 -1.01
N LYS A 170 1.03 11.76 -1.98
CA LYS A 170 -0.17 12.26 -2.67
C LYS A 170 -1.36 12.41 -1.71
N GLU A 171 -1.57 11.42 -0.83
CA GLU A 171 -2.59 11.51 0.22
C GLU A 171 -2.33 12.67 1.17
N ALA A 172 -1.08 12.83 1.62
CA ALA A 172 -0.67 13.93 2.49
C ALA A 172 -0.81 15.31 1.79
N LEU A 173 -0.60 15.35 0.47
CA LEU A 173 -0.81 16.54 -0.35
C LEU A 173 -2.30 16.93 -0.37
N LEU A 174 -3.20 15.98 -0.69
CA LEU A 174 -4.64 16.20 -0.72
C LEU A 174 -5.19 16.60 0.66
N ALA A 175 -4.64 16.05 1.75
CA ALA A 175 -5.01 16.44 3.10
C ALA A 175 -4.73 17.94 3.40
N LYS A 176 -3.76 18.59 2.72
CA LYS A 176 -3.52 20.04 2.86
C LYS A 176 -4.63 20.88 2.24
N PHE A 177 -5.21 20.42 1.13
CA PHE A 177 -6.36 21.07 0.52
C PHE A 177 -7.62 20.89 1.39
N ASN A 178 -7.86 19.68 1.86
CA ASN A 178 -8.96 19.40 2.78
C ASN A 178 -8.90 20.25 4.06
N ALA A 179 -7.70 20.49 4.59
CA ALA A 179 -7.52 21.31 5.80
C ALA A 179 -7.87 22.81 5.61
N VAL A 180 -8.07 23.27 4.38
CA VAL A 180 -8.47 24.62 4.03
C VAL A 180 -9.81 24.68 3.29
N GLY A 181 -10.65 23.67 3.48
CA GLY A 181 -12.01 23.61 2.97
C GLY A 181 -12.14 23.12 1.53
N LEU A 182 -11.06 22.82 0.84
CA LEU A 182 -11.08 22.34 -0.54
C LEU A 182 -11.29 20.80 -0.55
N ARG A 183 -12.51 20.39 -0.23
CA ARG A 183 -12.90 18.99 -0.04
C ARG A 183 -12.72 18.14 -1.30
N ASP A 184 -13.11 18.71 -2.44
CA ASP A 184 -13.15 18.03 -3.74
C ASP A 184 -11.81 18.14 -4.49
N ALA A 185 -10.75 18.60 -3.79
CA ALA A 185 -9.44 18.66 -4.40
C ALA A 185 -8.98 17.26 -4.83
N GLU A 186 -8.58 17.16 -6.08
CA GLU A 186 -8.13 15.91 -6.70
C GLU A 186 -6.87 16.11 -7.53
N ILE A 187 -6.13 15.05 -7.73
CA ILE A 187 -5.00 15.03 -8.66
C ILE A 187 -5.56 14.69 -10.03
N ALA A 188 -5.75 15.71 -10.87
CA ALA A 188 -6.30 15.57 -12.21
C ALA A 188 -5.33 14.82 -13.15
N SER A 189 -4.04 15.00 -12.96
CA SER A 189 -3.01 14.18 -13.61
C SER A 189 -1.76 14.09 -12.77
N ASP A 190 -1.11 12.93 -12.80
CA ASP A 190 0.22 12.75 -12.27
C ASP A 190 1.11 12.04 -13.30
N THR A 191 2.28 12.60 -13.53
CA THR A 191 3.24 12.03 -14.44
C THR A 191 4.61 11.98 -13.77
N VAL A 192 5.19 10.81 -13.74
CA VAL A 192 6.54 10.58 -13.24
C VAL A 192 7.39 10.08 -14.38
N TYR A 193 8.38 10.86 -14.78
CA TYR A 193 9.25 10.51 -15.90
C TYR A 193 10.72 10.73 -15.61
N GLN A 194 11.52 9.89 -16.19
CA GLN A 194 12.97 9.94 -16.10
C GLN A 194 13.51 10.91 -17.17
N ILE A 195 14.37 11.84 -16.77
CA ILE A 195 15.03 12.79 -17.67
C ILE A 195 16.45 12.36 -18.04
N ASP A 196 17.07 11.57 -17.16
CA ASP A 196 18.35 10.93 -17.38
C ASP A 196 18.49 9.68 -16.47
N GLU A 197 19.62 8.98 -16.53
CA GLU A 197 19.81 7.72 -15.78
C GLU A 197 19.72 7.87 -14.25
N LYS A 198 19.85 9.08 -13.71
CA LYS A 198 19.92 9.37 -12.26
C LYS A 198 18.82 10.28 -11.75
N ASN A 199 18.00 10.85 -12.63
CA ASN A 199 17.07 11.90 -12.29
C ASN A 199 15.66 11.67 -12.85
N MET A 200 14.67 11.88 -11.98
CA MET A 200 13.25 11.89 -12.32
C MET A 200 12.63 13.26 -12.06
N VAL A 201 11.57 13.56 -12.76
CA VAL A 201 10.66 14.70 -12.53
C VAL A 201 9.29 14.14 -12.21
N ILE A 202 8.65 14.75 -11.23
CA ILE A 202 7.24 14.54 -10.90
C ILE A 202 6.49 15.78 -11.36
N ASP A 203 5.44 15.58 -12.15
CA ASP A 203 4.57 16.65 -12.64
C ASP A 203 3.13 16.33 -12.25
N LEU A 204 2.60 17.14 -11.34
CA LEU A 204 1.25 17.01 -10.78
C LEU A 204 0.39 18.17 -11.24
N THR A 205 -0.82 17.88 -11.67
CA THR A 205 -1.86 18.89 -11.90
C THR A 205 -2.99 18.65 -10.92
N ILE A 206 -3.31 19.67 -10.12
CA ILE A 206 -4.36 19.64 -9.11
C ILE A 206 -5.58 20.39 -9.62
N ASN A 207 -6.74 19.78 -9.45
CA ASN A 207 -8.02 20.47 -9.51
C ASN A 207 -8.46 20.74 -8.07
N GLU A 208 -8.42 22.01 -7.63
CA GLU A 208 -8.70 22.36 -6.22
C GLU A 208 -10.19 22.26 -5.86
N GLY A 209 -11.08 22.36 -6.85
CA GLY A 209 -12.52 22.46 -6.60
C GLY A 209 -12.91 23.76 -5.87
N GLY A 210 -14.02 23.72 -5.17
CA GLY A 210 -14.53 24.85 -4.40
C GLY A 210 -14.39 24.65 -2.87
N LYS A 211 -14.43 25.76 -2.12
CA LYS A 211 -14.43 25.70 -0.66
C LYS A 211 -15.76 25.22 -0.10
N TYR A 212 -15.70 24.38 0.90
CA TYR A 212 -16.83 23.88 1.67
C TYR A 212 -16.77 24.38 3.11
N TYR A 213 -17.92 24.38 3.76
CA TYR A 213 -18.10 24.83 5.13
C TYR A 213 -18.88 23.78 5.92
N PHE A 214 -18.75 23.76 7.21
CA PHE A 214 -19.62 22.98 8.08
C PHE A 214 -21.04 23.56 8.07
N GLY A 215 -22.02 22.71 7.86
CA GLY A 215 -23.43 23.00 8.02
C GLY A 215 -23.91 22.70 9.44
N ASP A 216 -25.14 22.22 9.57
CA ASP A 216 -25.71 21.82 10.83
C ASP A 216 -25.12 20.50 11.31
N ILE A 217 -24.75 20.41 12.59
CA ILE A 217 -24.25 19.19 13.22
C ILE A 217 -25.28 18.77 14.26
N SER A 218 -25.80 17.56 14.12
CA SER A 218 -26.77 16.96 15.01
C SER A 218 -26.24 15.70 15.68
N TRP A 219 -26.73 15.42 16.89
CA TRP A 219 -26.31 14.29 17.71
C TRP A 219 -27.44 13.28 17.85
N THR A 220 -27.12 12.02 17.84
CA THR A 220 -28.07 10.93 18.04
C THR A 220 -27.44 9.84 18.89
N GLY A 221 -28.20 9.34 19.91
CA GLY A 221 -27.72 8.30 20.83
C GLY A 221 -26.94 8.81 22.04
N ASN A 222 -26.78 10.13 22.19
CA ASN A 222 -26.12 10.77 23.32
C ASN A 222 -27.07 10.92 24.51
N THR A 223 -27.14 9.90 25.39
CA THR A 223 -28.01 9.92 26.59
C THR A 223 -27.27 10.47 27.84
N LYS A 224 -25.96 10.38 27.88
CA LYS A 224 -25.12 10.79 29.03
C LYS A 224 -24.75 12.25 29.03
N TYR A 225 -24.54 12.82 27.86
CA TYR A 225 -24.19 14.23 27.73
C TYR A 225 -25.17 14.95 26.80
N ARG A 226 -25.51 16.20 27.18
CA ARG A 226 -26.36 17.05 26.33
C ARG A 226 -25.61 17.45 25.05
N SER A 227 -26.35 17.56 23.95
CA SER A 227 -25.78 17.99 22.66
C SER A 227 -24.99 19.29 22.76
N SER A 228 -25.48 20.28 23.50
CA SER A 228 -24.78 21.55 23.70
C SER A 228 -23.39 21.42 24.36
N TYR A 229 -23.22 20.43 25.24
CA TYR A 229 -21.93 20.14 25.85
C TYR A 229 -20.99 19.47 24.84
N LEU A 230 -21.50 18.53 24.07
CA LEU A 230 -20.74 17.88 22.98
C LEU A 230 -20.31 18.89 21.89
N ASP A 231 -21.18 19.85 21.56
CA ASP A 231 -20.87 20.97 20.65
C ASP A 231 -19.70 21.81 21.17
N THR A 232 -19.64 22.03 22.49
CA THR A 232 -18.55 22.79 23.11
C THR A 232 -17.22 22.06 22.97
N ILE A 233 -17.20 20.73 23.16
CA ILE A 233 -15.98 19.90 22.99
C ILE A 233 -15.60 19.80 21.54
N LEU A 234 -16.57 19.58 20.65
CA LEU A 234 -16.33 19.54 19.21
C LEU A 234 -15.71 20.84 18.71
N GLY A 235 -16.22 21.98 19.21
CA GLY A 235 -15.69 23.31 18.90
C GLY A 235 -15.78 23.68 17.41
N ILE A 236 -16.66 23.04 16.65
CA ILE A 236 -16.93 23.31 15.24
C ILE A 236 -18.33 23.91 15.13
N LYS A 237 -18.45 25.04 14.43
CA LYS A 237 -19.70 25.77 14.25
C LYS A 237 -20.17 25.75 12.79
N LYS A 238 -21.46 25.92 12.59
CA LYS A 238 -22.02 26.17 11.26
C LYS A 238 -21.36 27.40 10.64
N GLY A 239 -20.91 27.27 9.38
CA GLY A 239 -20.18 28.30 8.65
C GLY A 239 -18.67 28.26 8.83
N ASP A 240 -18.14 27.47 9.75
CA ASP A 240 -16.69 27.25 9.83
C ASP A 240 -16.20 26.55 8.55
N LEU A 241 -14.97 26.86 8.17
CA LEU A 241 -14.33 26.24 7.01
C LEU A 241 -14.23 24.73 7.21
N TYR A 242 -14.69 23.95 6.25
CA TYR A 242 -14.65 22.50 6.34
C TYR A 242 -13.21 21.99 6.51
N ASN A 243 -13.01 21.12 7.50
CA ASN A 243 -11.73 20.48 7.77
C ASN A 243 -12.00 19.08 8.36
N LYS A 244 -11.89 18.07 7.50
CA LYS A 244 -12.12 16.67 7.89
C LYS A 244 -11.20 16.21 9.01
N SER A 245 -9.92 16.54 8.93
CA SER A 245 -8.93 16.16 9.93
C SER A 245 -9.22 16.78 11.31
N LEU A 246 -9.70 18.03 11.34
CA LEU A 246 -10.13 18.68 12.58
C LEU A 246 -11.35 17.96 13.18
N LEU A 247 -12.35 17.62 12.36
CA LEU A 247 -13.53 16.86 12.81
C LEU A 247 -13.11 15.54 13.42
N GLU A 248 -12.27 14.77 12.74
CA GLU A 248 -11.77 13.48 13.21
C GLU A 248 -10.98 13.61 14.51
N GLN A 249 -10.10 14.61 14.64
CA GLN A 249 -9.35 14.88 15.86
C GLN A 249 -10.27 15.21 17.04
N ARG A 250 -11.31 16.00 16.82
CA ARG A 250 -12.26 16.40 17.87
C ARG A 250 -13.18 15.25 18.30
N ILE A 251 -13.38 14.28 17.43
CA ILE A 251 -14.21 13.09 17.70
C ILE A 251 -13.39 11.94 18.27
N PHE A 252 -12.28 11.56 17.61
CA PHE A 252 -11.55 10.32 17.89
C PHE A 252 -10.25 10.51 18.67
N GLY A 253 -9.82 11.74 18.87
CA GLY A 253 -8.63 12.06 19.63
C GLY A 253 -7.41 12.45 18.80
N ASN A 254 -6.59 13.27 19.44
CA ASN A 254 -5.30 13.72 18.91
C ASN A 254 -4.15 13.42 19.87
N GLY A 255 -4.39 12.61 20.89
CA GLY A 255 -3.44 12.22 21.93
C GLY A 255 -3.38 13.13 23.15
N ASP A 256 -4.15 14.23 23.21
CA ASP A 256 -4.22 15.13 24.38
C ASP A 256 -5.45 14.87 25.28
N GLY A 257 -6.30 13.89 24.92
CA GLY A 257 -7.47 13.48 25.72
C GLY A 257 -8.62 14.50 25.76
N ARG A 258 -8.62 15.50 24.88
CA ARG A 258 -9.66 16.55 24.84
C ARG A 258 -10.63 16.37 23.68
N ASP A 259 -11.02 15.14 23.43
CA ASP A 259 -11.94 14.76 22.36
C ASP A 259 -13.15 14.00 22.93
N ILE A 260 -14.14 13.78 22.08
CA ILE A 260 -15.39 13.18 22.50
C ILE A 260 -15.21 11.69 22.88
N SER A 261 -14.38 10.94 22.16
CA SER A 261 -14.13 9.54 22.50
C SER A 261 -13.44 9.38 23.85
N SER A 262 -12.44 10.20 24.13
CA SER A 262 -11.75 10.22 25.42
C SER A 262 -12.69 10.58 26.57
N LEU A 263 -13.62 11.56 26.37
CA LEU A 263 -14.63 11.91 27.36
C LEU A 263 -15.45 10.71 27.85
N TYR A 264 -15.80 9.80 26.96
CA TYR A 264 -16.56 8.59 27.28
C TYR A 264 -15.65 7.49 27.84
N MET A 265 -14.50 7.24 27.20
CA MET A 265 -13.57 6.19 27.61
C MET A 265 -13.01 6.39 29.00
N ASP A 266 -12.67 7.63 29.38
CA ASP A 266 -12.18 7.98 30.71
C ASP A 266 -13.21 7.77 31.82
N ARG A 267 -14.48 7.66 31.45
CA ARG A 267 -15.58 7.33 32.36
C ARG A 267 -16.02 5.86 32.32
N GLY A 268 -15.20 5.01 31.69
CA GLY A 268 -15.44 3.57 31.67
C GLY A 268 -16.34 3.07 30.55
N TYR A 269 -16.75 3.91 29.60
CA TYR A 269 -17.53 3.47 28.43
C TYR A 269 -16.61 2.85 27.37
N LEU A 270 -15.98 1.72 27.68
CA LEU A 270 -14.96 1.07 26.85
C LEU A 270 -15.48 0.56 25.48
N PHE A 271 -16.80 0.37 25.35
CA PHE A 271 -17.45 -0.07 24.12
C PHE A 271 -18.16 1.08 23.39
N PHE A 272 -17.80 2.32 23.74
CA PHE A 272 -18.31 3.51 23.08
C PHE A 272 -17.95 3.51 21.60
N GLN A 273 -18.91 3.84 20.77
CA GLN A 273 -18.73 4.01 19.33
C GLN A 273 -19.35 5.34 18.90
N ILE A 274 -18.70 6.04 18.00
CA ILE A 274 -19.16 7.30 17.45
C ILE A 274 -18.85 7.34 15.95
N ILE A 275 -19.82 7.73 15.15
CA ILE A 275 -19.73 7.77 13.70
C ILE A 275 -20.32 9.07 13.20
N PRO A 276 -19.49 10.02 12.69
CA PRO A 276 -19.97 11.19 11.98
C PRO A 276 -20.45 10.77 10.59
N VAL A 277 -21.70 11.04 10.28
CA VAL A 277 -22.35 10.71 9.00
C VAL A 277 -22.71 12.01 8.30
N GLU A 278 -22.21 12.23 7.10
CA GLU A 278 -22.69 13.30 6.24
C GLU A 278 -24.13 13.02 5.81
N THR A 279 -25.03 13.96 6.02
CA THR A 279 -26.44 13.79 5.69
C THR A 279 -26.82 14.42 4.36
N ASN A 280 -26.41 15.65 4.14
CA ASN A 280 -26.61 16.37 2.88
C ASN A 280 -25.60 17.50 2.73
N VAL A 281 -25.44 17.96 1.51
CA VAL A 281 -24.62 19.12 1.17
C VAL A 281 -25.52 20.13 0.44
N THR A 282 -25.65 21.32 1.01
CA THR A 282 -26.45 22.40 0.42
C THR A 282 -25.62 23.68 0.40
N ASP A 283 -25.51 24.31 -0.75
CA ASP A 283 -24.72 25.54 -0.96
C ASP A 283 -23.29 25.46 -0.38
N ARG A 284 -22.63 24.31 -0.61
CA ARG A 284 -21.29 23.97 -0.08
C ARG A 284 -21.20 23.93 1.44
N HIS A 285 -22.33 23.82 2.16
CA HIS A 285 -22.39 23.49 3.56
C HIS A 285 -22.67 22.02 3.77
N ILE A 286 -21.82 21.33 4.52
CA ILE A 286 -21.91 19.90 4.77
C ILE A 286 -22.54 19.70 6.14
N ASN A 287 -23.75 19.11 6.15
CA ASN A 287 -24.45 18.77 7.38
C ASN A 287 -24.03 17.39 7.89
N TYR A 288 -23.89 17.27 9.20
CA TYR A 288 -23.50 16.02 9.85
C TYR A 288 -24.56 15.55 10.85
N GLN A 289 -24.77 14.25 10.89
CA GLN A 289 -25.38 13.55 12.00
C GLN A 289 -24.33 12.69 12.68
N VAL A 290 -23.97 13.06 13.90
CA VAL A 290 -23.02 12.27 14.70
C VAL A 290 -23.82 11.23 15.49
N ARG A 291 -23.67 9.97 15.12
CA ARG A 291 -24.34 8.82 15.70
C ARG A 291 -23.46 8.19 16.77
N MET A 292 -24.03 7.98 17.95
CA MET A 292 -23.32 7.46 19.10
C MET A 292 -23.99 6.18 19.61
N LEU A 293 -23.15 5.22 19.98
CA LEU A 293 -23.56 4.04 20.75
C LEU A 293 -22.73 4.04 22.03
N GLU A 294 -23.35 4.47 23.15
CA GLU A 294 -22.63 4.71 24.41
C GLU A 294 -22.19 3.41 25.09
N GLY A 295 -22.96 2.32 24.92
CA GLY A 295 -22.69 1.05 25.58
C GLY A 295 -22.92 1.09 27.08
N LYS A 296 -22.39 0.09 27.79
CA LYS A 296 -22.43 0.00 29.26
C LYS A 296 -21.12 0.49 29.85
N GLU A 297 -21.22 1.17 31.00
CA GLU A 297 -20.05 1.52 31.82
C GLU A 297 -19.37 0.25 32.32
N ALA A 298 -18.09 0.07 32.04
CA ALA A 298 -17.25 -1.02 32.51
C ALA A 298 -16.53 -0.56 33.79
N ARG A 299 -16.43 -1.47 34.77
CA ARG A 299 -15.65 -1.25 35.99
C ARG A 299 -14.55 -2.27 36.04
N ILE A 300 -13.36 -1.84 36.50
CA ILE A 300 -12.24 -2.75 36.69
C ILE A 300 -12.57 -3.67 37.87
N GLY A 301 -12.74 -4.97 37.60
CA GLY A 301 -13.01 -5.98 38.63
C GLY A 301 -11.74 -6.45 39.34
N SER A 302 -10.65 -6.63 38.59
CA SER A 302 -9.33 -7.00 39.13
C SER A 302 -8.22 -6.60 38.18
N VAL A 303 -7.06 -6.33 38.72
CA VAL A 303 -5.82 -6.08 37.95
C VAL A 303 -4.80 -7.13 38.29
N THR A 304 -4.33 -7.87 37.30
CA THR A 304 -3.26 -8.85 37.45
C THR A 304 -2.00 -8.35 36.77
N ILE A 305 -0.91 -8.26 37.51
CA ILE A 305 0.39 -7.84 36.99
C ILE A 305 1.22 -9.08 36.65
N ARG A 306 1.86 -9.09 35.49
CA ARG A 306 2.76 -10.17 35.03
C ARG A 306 4.04 -9.58 34.47
N GLY A 307 5.18 -10.27 34.74
CA GLY A 307 6.49 -9.86 34.20
C GLY A 307 7.28 -8.90 35.07
N ASN A 308 6.78 -8.50 36.22
CA ASN A 308 7.44 -7.61 37.18
C ASN A 308 8.45 -8.40 38.08
N THR A 309 9.61 -8.73 37.57
CA THR A 309 10.64 -9.49 38.31
C THR A 309 11.39 -8.66 39.35
N LYS A 310 11.35 -7.33 39.27
CA LYS A 310 12.12 -6.42 40.13
C LYS A 310 11.27 -5.39 40.90
N THR A 311 10.00 -5.25 40.60
CA THR A 311 9.13 -4.23 41.19
C THR A 311 7.89 -4.86 41.78
N ASN A 312 7.53 -4.52 43.02
CA ASN A 312 6.34 -5.02 43.67
C ASN A 312 5.04 -4.52 43.00
N ASP A 313 4.03 -5.38 42.98
CA ASP A 313 2.72 -5.10 42.36
C ASP A 313 2.10 -3.79 42.87
N TYR A 314 2.18 -3.50 44.18
CA TYR A 314 1.59 -2.31 44.75
C TYR A 314 2.22 -1.02 44.24
N VAL A 315 3.51 -1.03 43.87
CA VAL A 315 4.19 0.14 43.29
C VAL A 315 3.65 0.40 41.89
N ILE A 316 3.49 -0.65 41.08
CA ILE A 316 2.95 -0.56 39.74
C ILE A 316 1.49 -0.10 39.76
N LEU A 317 0.67 -0.65 40.68
CA LEU A 317 -0.73 -0.25 40.84
C LEU A 317 -0.88 1.20 41.30
N ARG A 318 0.04 1.70 42.14
CA ARG A 318 0.04 3.09 42.59
C ARG A 318 0.37 4.06 41.46
N GLU A 319 1.34 3.73 40.63
CA GLU A 319 1.78 4.60 39.51
C GLU A 319 0.88 4.46 38.28
N GLY A 320 0.10 3.39 38.18
CA GLY A 320 -0.84 3.12 37.08
C GLY A 320 -2.27 3.66 37.28
N ARG A 321 -2.50 4.55 38.26
CA ARG A 321 -3.80 5.14 38.56
C ARG A 321 -4.15 6.28 37.62
#